data_e38225697bbf4c20111e1f9f45716cfa
#
_entry.id   e38225697bbf4c20111e1f9f45716cfa
#
_cell.length_a   1.000
_cell.length_b   1.000
_cell.length_c   1.000
_cell.angle_alpha   90.00
_cell.angle_beta   90.00
_cell.angle_gamma   90.00
#
_symmetry.space_group_name_H-M   'P 1'
#
loop_
_entity.id
_entity.type
_entity.pdbx_description
1 polymer ?
#
loop_
_entity_poly.entity_id
_entity_poly.type
_entity_poly.pdbx_seq_one_letter_code
_entity_poly.pdbx_strand_id
1 'polypeptide(L)'
;WTHRAPGYSGVNQEELATDQKRVWGRTIQERIAARFPGRKPGSIRVLDVGTGPGFFAIILARMGYQVTAVDYTASMLEEARRNAGALADKIDFRQMNAEELMFADHSFDVLVTRNVTWNLHDPEKAYSHWTRVLAPGGLLLNFDATWYRYLWDEEAELGHKRDRENLAVSDVRDENAGTDVDAMEAIARKTPLSRQHRPQWDLRVLSRFGIQASADENIWQRVWTKEERINNASTPMFLIEGRKAGLLES
;
A
#
# COMPACT_ATOMS: atom_id res chain seq x y z
N TRP A 1 13.43 7.02 6.11
CA TRP A 1 12.89 5.66 6.29
C TRP A 1 13.89 4.74 6.99
N THR A 2 15.18 4.83 6.70
CA THR A 2 16.21 3.96 7.32
C THR A 2 16.12 3.93 8.86
N HIS A 3 15.98 5.07 9.52
CA HIS A 3 15.87 5.18 10.98
C HIS A 3 14.52 4.68 11.53
N ARG A 4 13.52 4.51 10.68
CA ARG A 4 12.16 4.06 11.06
C ARG A 4 11.95 2.56 10.88
N ALA A 5 12.86 1.86 10.19
CA ALA A 5 12.70 0.45 9.87
C ALA A 5 12.41 -0.44 11.10
N PRO A 6 13.11 -0.30 12.27
CA PRO A 6 12.80 -1.11 13.44
C PRO A 6 11.40 -0.87 14.02
N GLY A 7 10.93 0.39 14.05
CA GLY A 7 9.59 0.72 14.54
C GLY A 7 8.49 0.13 13.63
N TYR A 8 8.63 0.28 12.32
CA TYR A 8 7.72 -0.35 11.36
C TYR A 8 7.76 -1.87 11.41
N SER A 9 8.94 -2.46 11.67
CA SER A 9 9.07 -3.91 11.84
C SER A 9 8.27 -4.42 13.03
N GLY A 10 8.27 -3.69 14.15
CA GLY A 10 7.47 -4.02 15.33
C GLY A 10 5.96 -4.06 15.02
N VAL A 11 5.44 -3.01 14.37
CA VAL A 11 4.03 -2.96 13.93
C VAL A 11 3.71 -4.12 12.98
N ASN A 12 4.59 -4.38 12.03
CA ASN A 12 4.42 -5.47 11.07
C ASN A 12 4.36 -6.84 11.76
N GLN A 13 5.22 -7.08 12.77
CA GLN A 13 5.20 -8.31 13.55
C GLN A 13 3.90 -8.46 14.36
N GLU A 14 3.39 -7.37 14.96
CA GLU A 14 2.09 -7.35 15.63
C GLU A 14 0.95 -7.70 14.66
N GLU A 15 0.92 -7.09 13.47
CA GLU A 15 -0.07 -7.41 12.44
C GLU A 15 0.01 -8.88 11.99
N LEU A 16 1.23 -9.41 11.81
CA LEU A 16 1.45 -10.82 11.44
C LEU A 16 1.08 -11.80 12.57
N ALA A 17 1.12 -11.38 13.83
CA ALA A 17 0.75 -12.19 14.98
C ALA A 17 -0.77 -12.23 15.21
N THR A 18 -1.51 -11.23 14.74
CA THR A 18 -2.95 -11.05 14.98
C THR A 18 -3.81 -11.55 13.80
N ASP A 19 -5.12 -11.35 13.90
CA ASP A 19 -6.09 -11.62 12.84
C ASP A 19 -5.90 -10.71 11.60
N GLN A 20 -5.15 -9.62 11.71
CA GLN A 20 -4.89 -8.69 10.61
C GLN A 20 -4.32 -9.40 9.37
N LYS A 21 -3.39 -10.33 9.55
CA LYS A 21 -2.87 -11.15 8.44
C LYS A 21 -3.98 -11.88 7.66
N ARG A 22 -5.02 -12.35 8.36
CA ARG A 22 -6.15 -13.06 7.75
C ARG A 22 -7.11 -12.09 7.06
N VAL A 23 -7.40 -10.98 7.68
CA VAL A 23 -8.28 -9.93 7.13
C VAL A 23 -7.69 -9.38 5.83
N TRP A 24 -6.43 -8.95 5.85
CA TRP A 24 -5.73 -8.44 4.68
C TRP A 24 -5.55 -9.49 3.59
N GLY A 25 -5.11 -10.69 3.98
CA GLY A 25 -4.92 -11.81 3.03
C GLY A 25 -6.22 -12.14 2.29
N ARG A 26 -7.34 -12.27 3.01
CA ARG A 26 -8.65 -12.53 2.40
C ARG A 26 -9.10 -11.36 1.52
N THR A 27 -8.89 -10.12 1.97
CA THR A 27 -9.26 -8.92 1.22
C THR A 27 -8.58 -8.85 -0.14
N ILE A 28 -7.28 -9.16 -0.20
CA ILE A 28 -6.52 -9.19 -1.45
C ILE A 28 -6.89 -10.41 -2.29
N GLN A 29 -6.98 -11.60 -1.66
CA GLN A 29 -7.30 -12.86 -2.35
C GLN A 29 -8.64 -12.83 -3.08
N GLU A 30 -9.68 -12.28 -2.46
CA GLU A 30 -11.02 -12.16 -3.08
C GLU A 30 -10.96 -11.35 -4.37
N ARG A 31 -10.20 -10.27 -4.41
CA ARG A 31 -10.02 -9.44 -5.61
C ARG A 31 -9.22 -10.14 -6.69
N ILE A 32 -8.15 -10.83 -6.28
CA ILE A 32 -7.36 -11.64 -7.21
C ILE A 32 -8.22 -12.78 -7.80
N ALA A 33 -8.98 -13.48 -6.97
CA ALA A 33 -9.84 -14.58 -7.42
C ALA A 33 -10.95 -14.10 -8.35
N ALA A 34 -11.54 -12.94 -8.08
CA ALA A 34 -12.54 -12.31 -8.95
C ALA A 34 -11.95 -11.91 -10.32
N ARG A 35 -10.68 -11.45 -10.31
CA ARG A 35 -9.97 -11.04 -11.55
C ARG A 35 -9.48 -12.23 -12.37
N PHE A 36 -9.03 -13.30 -11.71
CA PHE A 36 -8.42 -14.47 -12.33
C PHE A 36 -9.15 -15.76 -11.92
N PRO A 37 -10.43 -15.92 -12.33
CA PRO A 37 -11.23 -17.07 -11.92
C PRO A 37 -10.57 -18.38 -12.36
N GLY A 38 -10.46 -19.32 -11.43
CA GLY A 38 -9.89 -20.65 -11.67
C GLY A 38 -8.34 -20.72 -11.71
N ARG A 39 -7.62 -19.60 -11.71
CA ARG A 39 -6.15 -19.63 -11.62
C ARG A 39 -5.71 -19.99 -10.20
N LYS A 40 -4.74 -20.91 -10.08
CA LYS A 40 -4.13 -21.28 -8.80
C LYS A 40 -3.17 -20.18 -8.34
N PRO A 41 -3.05 -19.91 -7.03
CA PRO A 41 -2.12 -18.90 -6.50
C PRO A 41 -0.69 -19.06 -7.05
N GLY A 42 -0.15 -20.27 -7.10
CA GLY A 42 1.19 -20.53 -7.63
C GLY A 42 1.41 -20.23 -9.12
N SER A 43 0.37 -19.88 -9.86
CA SER A 43 0.49 -19.39 -11.24
C SER A 43 0.33 -17.88 -11.38
N ILE A 44 0.16 -17.15 -10.28
CA ILE A 44 -0.06 -15.70 -10.27
C ILE A 44 1.18 -15.01 -9.71
N ARG A 45 1.74 -14.12 -10.52
CA ARG A 45 2.93 -13.32 -10.18
C ARG A 45 2.47 -12.01 -9.55
N VAL A 46 2.85 -11.78 -8.30
CA VAL A 46 2.47 -10.59 -7.53
C VAL A 46 3.71 -9.72 -7.28
N LEU A 47 3.60 -8.44 -7.55
CA LEU A 47 4.57 -7.43 -7.16
C LEU A 47 4.02 -6.65 -5.96
N ASP A 48 4.74 -6.64 -4.85
CA ASP A 48 4.49 -5.80 -3.68
C ASP A 48 5.42 -4.59 -3.72
N VAL A 49 4.88 -3.40 -4.00
CA VAL A 49 5.63 -2.15 -4.17
C VAL A 49 5.63 -1.37 -2.87
N GLY A 50 6.84 -1.02 -2.39
CA GLY A 50 7.02 -0.39 -1.09
C GLY A 50 6.68 -1.36 0.03
N THR A 51 7.21 -2.58 -0.06
CA THR A 51 6.88 -3.68 0.85
C THR A 51 7.19 -3.37 2.31
N GLY A 52 8.07 -2.39 2.60
CA GLY A 52 8.53 -2.09 3.95
C GLY A 52 9.06 -3.34 4.64
N PRO A 53 8.64 -3.63 5.89
CA PRO A 53 9.04 -4.83 6.62
C PRO A 53 8.37 -6.13 6.12
N GLY A 54 7.67 -6.12 4.98
CA GLY A 54 7.26 -7.31 4.25
C GLY A 54 5.85 -7.83 4.52
N PHE A 55 4.94 -7.07 5.12
CA PHE A 55 3.63 -7.59 5.52
C PHE A 55 2.85 -8.24 4.38
N PHE A 56 2.61 -7.50 3.27
CA PHE A 56 1.89 -8.06 2.13
C PHE A 56 2.65 -9.18 1.46
N ALA A 57 3.96 -9.00 1.24
CA ALA A 57 4.79 -10.05 0.64
C ALA A 57 4.70 -11.37 1.43
N ILE A 58 4.77 -11.32 2.76
CA ILE A 58 4.74 -12.51 3.62
C ILE A 58 3.36 -13.18 3.59
N ILE A 59 2.26 -12.43 3.73
CA ILE A 59 0.92 -13.04 3.72
C ILE A 59 0.58 -13.65 2.36
N LEU A 60 0.98 -13.02 1.26
CA LEU A 60 0.74 -13.52 -0.09
C LEU A 60 1.60 -14.74 -0.41
N ALA A 61 2.87 -14.76 0.02
CA ALA A 61 3.73 -15.93 -0.12
C ALA A 61 3.21 -17.13 0.70
N ARG A 62 2.67 -16.91 1.91
CA ARG A 62 1.97 -17.95 2.70
C ARG A 62 0.76 -18.53 1.98
N MET A 63 0.08 -17.74 1.17
CA MET A 63 -1.07 -18.17 0.38
C MET A 63 -0.66 -18.85 -0.94
N GLY A 64 0.65 -18.97 -1.21
CA GLY A 64 1.20 -19.68 -2.34
C GLY A 64 1.36 -18.86 -3.62
N TYR A 65 1.21 -17.55 -3.59
CA TYR A 65 1.49 -16.67 -4.73
C TYR A 65 3.00 -16.60 -5.02
N GLN A 66 3.37 -16.32 -6.28
CA GLN A 66 4.75 -15.99 -6.66
C GLN A 66 4.99 -14.51 -6.36
N VAL A 67 5.73 -14.21 -5.31
CA VAL A 67 5.89 -12.84 -4.81
C VAL A 67 7.26 -12.28 -5.09
N THR A 68 7.29 -11.12 -5.76
CA THR A 68 8.42 -10.19 -5.79
C THR A 68 8.06 -8.98 -4.92
N ALA A 69 8.97 -8.55 -4.06
CA ALA A 69 8.76 -7.45 -3.13
C ALA A 69 9.86 -6.41 -3.28
N VAL A 70 9.49 -5.15 -3.48
CA VAL A 70 10.45 -4.07 -3.67
C VAL A 70 10.29 -2.98 -2.61
N ASP A 71 11.42 -2.45 -2.17
CA ASP A 71 11.47 -1.25 -1.33
C ASP A 71 12.71 -0.42 -1.70
N TYR A 72 12.61 0.89 -1.52
CA TYR A 72 13.74 1.81 -1.75
C TYR A 72 14.84 1.63 -0.71
N THR A 73 14.48 1.24 0.51
CA THR A 73 15.32 1.22 1.70
C THR A 73 15.87 -0.19 1.99
N ALA A 74 17.17 -0.38 1.91
CA ALA A 74 17.81 -1.67 2.18
C ALA A 74 17.47 -2.22 3.57
N SER A 75 17.46 -1.36 4.61
CA SER A 75 17.12 -1.78 5.98
C SER A 75 15.67 -2.28 6.12
N MET A 76 14.72 -1.76 5.32
CA MET A 76 13.35 -2.31 5.27
C MET A 76 13.35 -3.74 4.71
N LEU A 77 14.12 -3.99 3.66
CA LEU A 77 14.23 -5.33 3.07
C LEU A 77 14.94 -6.33 4.00
N GLU A 78 15.89 -5.87 4.80
CA GLU A 78 16.51 -6.70 5.84
C GLU A 78 15.49 -7.09 6.91
N GLU A 79 14.64 -6.15 7.37
CA GLU A 79 13.54 -6.44 8.28
C GLU A 79 12.53 -7.39 7.62
N ALA A 80 12.17 -7.16 6.35
CA ALA A 80 11.24 -8.01 5.62
C ALA A 80 11.73 -9.46 5.55
N ARG A 81 13.03 -9.68 5.28
CA ARG A 81 13.62 -11.03 5.29
C ARG A 81 13.60 -11.67 6.68
N ARG A 82 13.90 -10.89 7.74
CA ARG A 82 13.81 -11.39 9.11
C ARG A 82 12.38 -11.79 9.48
N ASN A 83 11.41 -10.94 9.17
CA ASN A 83 9.98 -11.20 9.43
C ASN A 83 9.43 -12.37 8.62
N ALA A 84 9.93 -12.59 7.40
CA ALA A 84 9.55 -13.71 6.56
C ALA A 84 10.05 -15.07 7.11
N GLY A 85 11.18 -15.08 7.82
CA GLY A 85 11.76 -16.30 8.37
C GLY A 85 11.96 -17.36 7.29
N ALA A 86 11.42 -18.55 7.47
CA ALA A 86 11.52 -19.66 6.51
C ALA A 86 10.85 -19.39 5.14
N LEU A 87 10.08 -18.30 5.00
CA LEU A 87 9.50 -17.89 3.72
C LEU A 87 10.42 -16.95 2.93
N ALA A 88 11.52 -16.47 3.52
CA ALA A 88 12.39 -15.50 2.87
C ALA A 88 12.90 -15.99 1.50
N ASP A 89 13.23 -17.27 1.39
CA ASP A 89 13.69 -17.89 0.13
C ASP A 89 12.59 -18.08 -0.92
N LYS A 90 11.32 -17.85 -0.55
CA LYS A 90 10.17 -17.92 -1.45
C LYS A 90 9.71 -16.55 -1.96
N ILE A 91 10.35 -15.48 -1.48
CA ILE A 91 10.02 -14.11 -1.85
C ILE A 91 11.26 -13.48 -2.50
N ASP A 92 11.08 -12.94 -3.70
CA ASP A 92 12.16 -12.23 -4.40
C ASP A 92 12.20 -10.77 -3.92
N PHE A 93 13.05 -10.49 -2.92
CA PHE A 93 13.24 -9.15 -2.37
C PHE A 93 14.29 -8.38 -3.16
N ARG A 94 13.91 -7.21 -3.69
CA ARG A 94 14.81 -6.34 -4.47
C ARG A 94 14.76 -4.89 -3.97
N GLN A 95 15.93 -4.28 -3.83
CA GLN A 95 16.00 -2.84 -3.59
C GLN A 95 15.71 -2.09 -4.89
N MET A 96 14.66 -1.24 -4.88
CA MET A 96 14.20 -0.55 -6.08
C MET A 96 13.37 0.68 -5.73
N ASN A 97 13.45 1.71 -6.58
CA ASN A 97 12.59 2.87 -6.48
C ASN A 97 11.20 2.55 -7.05
N ALA A 98 10.14 2.82 -6.26
CA ALA A 98 8.75 2.65 -6.70
C ALA A 98 8.40 3.49 -7.95
N GLU A 99 9.08 4.62 -8.15
CA GLU A 99 8.91 5.50 -9.30
C GLU A 99 9.68 5.03 -10.55
N GLU A 100 10.52 3.99 -10.42
CA GLU A 100 11.37 3.51 -11.52
C GLU A 100 11.59 1.99 -11.42
N LEU A 101 10.54 1.25 -11.75
CA LEU A 101 10.60 -0.21 -11.70
C LEU A 101 11.41 -0.76 -12.87
N MET A 102 12.52 -1.45 -12.55
CA MET A 102 13.44 -2.03 -13.55
C MET A 102 13.07 -3.50 -13.85
N PHE A 103 11.80 -3.74 -14.12
CA PHE A 103 11.31 -5.03 -14.62
C PHE A 103 10.94 -4.89 -16.10
N ALA A 104 10.94 -5.99 -16.82
CA ALA A 104 10.41 -6.06 -18.16
C ALA A 104 8.90 -5.74 -18.18
N ASP A 105 8.39 -5.29 -19.32
CA ASP A 105 6.97 -5.08 -19.51
C ASP A 105 6.19 -6.38 -19.26
N HIS A 106 5.00 -6.25 -18.69
CA HIS A 106 4.08 -7.38 -18.48
C HIS A 106 4.64 -8.50 -17.57
N SER A 107 5.53 -8.17 -16.65
CA SER A 107 6.16 -9.13 -15.73
C SER A 107 5.24 -9.66 -14.65
N PHE A 108 4.17 -8.93 -14.29
CA PHE A 108 3.32 -9.26 -13.14
C PHE A 108 1.84 -9.29 -13.51
N ASP A 109 1.13 -10.24 -12.91
CA ASP A 109 -0.32 -10.36 -13.04
C ASP A 109 -1.05 -9.42 -12.06
N VAL A 110 -0.45 -9.20 -10.88
CA VAL A 110 -1.00 -8.35 -9.82
C VAL A 110 0.09 -7.43 -9.27
N LEU A 111 -0.27 -6.17 -9.00
CA LEU A 111 0.53 -5.23 -8.24
C LEU A 111 -0.26 -4.82 -7.00
N VAL A 112 0.36 -4.93 -5.84
CA VAL A 112 -0.21 -4.46 -4.57
C VAL A 112 0.69 -3.41 -3.95
N THR A 113 0.10 -2.46 -3.21
CA THR A 113 0.85 -1.48 -2.43
C THR A 113 -0.01 -0.95 -1.28
N ARG A 114 0.62 -0.56 -0.16
CA ARG A 114 -0.04 0.02 1.00
C ARG A 114 0.74 1.21 1.53
N ASN A 115 0.10 2.37 1.62
CA ASN A 115 0.65 3.61 2.19
C ASN A 115 1.95 4.08 1.50
N VAL A 116 2.03 3.97 0.17
CA VAL A 116 3.23 4.32 -0.59
C VAL A 116 3.04 5.57 -1.43
N THR A 117 1.94 5.67 -2.17
CA THR A 117 1.77 6.74 -3.18
C THR A 117 1.79 8.14 -2.58
N TRP A 118 1.30 8.33 -1.36
CA TRP A 118 1.25 9.63 -0.69
C TRP A 118 2.63 10.30 -0.55
N ASN A 119 3.71 9.52 -0.46
CA ASN A 119 5.05 10.01 -0.18
C ASN A 119 5.98 10.05 -1.40
N LEU A 120 5.48 9.73 -2.60
CA LEU A 120 6.24 9.75 -3.83
C LEU A 120 6.48 11.19 -4.32
N HIS A 121 7.67 11.41 -4.91
CA HIS A 121 8.00 12.69 -5.54
C HIS A 121 7.32 12.84 -6.89
N ASP A 122 7.27 11.75 -7.66
CA ASP A 122 6.59 11.67 -8.96
C ASP A 122 5.64 10.48 -9.00
N PRO A 123 4.44 10.60 -8.39
CA PRO A 123 3.46 9.52 -8.36
C PRO A 123 2.89 9.20 -9.75
N GLU A 124 2.93 10.14 -10.69
CA GLU A 124 2.51 9.91 -12.08
C GLU A 124 3.52 9.01 -12.81
N LYS A 125 4.81 9.26 -12.65
CA LYS A 125 5.88 8.38 -13.13
C LYS A 125 5.74 6.97 -12.51
N ALA A 126 5.46 6.89 -11.21
CA ALA A 126 5.23 5.62 -10.54
C ALA A 126 4.08 4.84 -11.19
N TYR A 127 2.92 5.46 -11.37
CA TYR A 127 1.78 4.81 -12.05
C TYR A 127 2.08 4.39 -13.48
N SER A 128 2.86 5.17 -14.23
CA SER A 128 3.33 4.78 -15.56
C SER A 128 4.14 3.48 -15.51
N HIS A 129 5.13 3.39 -14.62
CA HIS A 129 5.93 2.18 -14.45
C HIS A 129 5.11 0.99 -13.93
N TRP A 130 4.19 1.21 -12.98
CA TRP A 130 3.32 0.17 -12.45
C TRP A 130 2.41 -0.41 -13.53
N THR A 131 1.84 0.47 -14.35
CA THR A 131 1.01 0.06 -15.50
C THR A 131 1.81 -0.71 -16.53
N ARG A 132 3.05 -0.28 -16.83
CA ARG A 132 3.93 -0.92 -17.79
C ARG A 132 4.27 -2.36 -17.37
N VAL A 133 4.63 -2.58 -16.10
CA VAL A 133 5.02 -3.91 -15.62
C VAL A 133 3.83 -4.85 -15.39
N LEU A 134 2.61 -4.35 -15.32
CA LEU A 134 1.40 -5.18 -15.28
C LEU A 134 1.16 -5.84 -16.63
N ALA A 135 0.87 -7.13 -16.62
CA ALA A 135 0.45 -7.89 -17.78
C ALA A 135 -0.90 -7.38 -18.34
N PRO A 136 -1.20 -7.58 -19.61
CA PRO A 136 -2.56 -7.40 -20.12
C PRO A 136 -3.55 -8.20 -19.29
N GLY A 137 -4.66 -7.58 -18.92
CA GLY A 137 -5.59 -8.16 -17.96
C GLY A 137 -5.14 -8.13 -16.49
N GLY A 138 -4.02 -7.48 -16.18
CA GLY A 138 -3.48 -7.39 -14.82
C GLY A 138 -4.31 -6.55 -13.87
N LEU A 139 -4.07 -6.72 -12.58
CA LEU A 139 -4.78 -6.10 -11.46
C LEU A 139 -3.84 -5.22 -10.63
N LEU A 140 -4.23 -3.96 -10.41
CA LEU A 140 -3.61 -3.03 -9.47
C LEU A 140 -4.47 -2.91 -8.22
N LEU A 141 -3.88 -3.06 -7.04
CA LEU A 141 -4.50 -2.80 -5.74
C LEU A 141 -3.65 -1.81 -4.95
N ASN A 142 -4.10 -0.56 -4.87
CA ASN A 142 -3.41 0.48 -4.10
C ASN A 142 -4.25 0.88 -2.89
N PHE A 143 -3.80 0.52 -1.69
CA PHE A 143 -4.39 0.90 -0.41
C PHE A 143 -3.66 2.13 0.12
N ASP A 144 -4.33 3.27 0.19
CA ASP A 144 -3.72 4.52 0.65
C ASP A 144 -4.78 5.43 1.30
N ALA A 145 -4.38 6.58 1.80
CA ALA A 145 -5.27 7.61 2.33
C ALA A 145 -4.77 9.00 1.94
N THR A 146 -5.57 10.01 2.23
CA THR A 146 -5.17 11.41 2.01
C THR A 146 -4.31 11.92 3.17
N TRP A 147 -3.24 11.14 3.47
CA TRP A 147 -2.31 11.48 4.54
C TRP A 147 -1.81 12.91 4.41
N TYR A 148 -1.77 13.64 5.53
CA TYR A 148 -1.30 15.02 5.61
C TYR A 148 -2.12 16.05 4.82
N ARG A 149 -3.36 15.74 4.39
CA ARG A 149 -4.27 16.72 3.79
C ARG A 149 -4.52 17.90 4.72
N TYR A 150 -4.54 17.68 6.02
CA TYR A 150 -4.73 18.68 7.05
C TYR A 150 -3.71 19.83 7.02
N LEU A 151 -2.58 19.65 6.34
CA LEU A 151 -1.59 20.71 6.13
C LEU A 151 -2.05 21.78 5.12
N TRP A 152 -3.13 21.52 4.38
CA TRP A 152 -3.54 22.30 3.21
C TRP A 152 -5.03 22.62 3.15
N ASP A 153 -5.84 22.04 4.02
CA ASP A 153 -7.30 22.09 3.96
C ASP A 153 -7.84 22.28 5.38
N GLU A 154 -8.62 23.34 5.59
CA GLU A 154 -9.12 23.72 6.92
C GLU A 154 -10.09 22.68 7.50
N GLU A 155 -10.93 22.04 6.67
CA GLU A 155 -11.86 21.01 7.14
C GLU A 155 -11.08 19.76 7.57
N ALA A 156 -10.07 19.37 6.80
CA ALA A 156 -9.18 18.27 7.16
C ALA A 156 -8.38 18.57 8.44
N GLU A 157 -7.92 19.82 8.63
CA GLU A 157 -7.24 20.25 9.86
C GLU A 157 -8.15 20.13 11.08
N LEU A 158 -9.40 20.58 10.99
CA LEU A 158 -10.39 20.44 12.05
C LEU A 158 -10.68 18.96 12.35
N GLY A 159 -10.77 18.13 11.31
CA GLY A 159 -10.90 16.68 11.45
C GLY A 159 -9.73 16.06 12.20
N HIS A 160 -8.52 16.39 11.78
CA HIS A 160 -7.30 15.89 12.42
C HIS A 160 -7.20 16.31 13.91
N LYS A 161 -7.54 17.56 14.23
CA LYS A 161 -7.61 18.01 15.64
C LYS A 161 -8.59 17.19 16.46
N ARG A 162 -9.80 16.94 15.95
CA ARG A 162 -10.78 16.07 16.61
C ARG A 162 -10.26 14.66 16.85
N ASP A 163 -9.53 14.08 15.87
CA ASP A 163 -8.93 12.76 16.04
C ASP A 163 -7.93 12.75 17.21
N ARG A 164 -7.08 13.79 17.32
CA ARG A 164 -6.12 13.91 18.42
C ARG A 164 -6.82 14.12 19.79
N GLU A 165 -7.88 14.90 19.84
CA GLU A 165 -8.70 15.10 21.05
C GLU A 165 -9.38 13.79 21.47
N ASN A 166 -9.99 13.07 20.54
CA ASN A 166 -10.63 11.77 20.80
C ASN A 166 -9.62 10.73 21.29
N LEU A 167 -8.44 10.69 20.68
CA LEU A 167 -7.38 9.78 21.07
C LEU A 167 -6.90 10.08 22.49
N ALA A 168 -6.74 11.35 22.86
CA ALA A 168 -6.25 11.77 24.18
C ALA A 168 -7.14 11.34 25.34
N VAL A 169 -8.44 11.12 25.09
CA VAL A 169 -9.42 10.65 26.10
C VAL A 169 -9.73 9.16 25.97
N SER A 170 -9.11 8.48 24.99
CA SER A 170 -9.26 7.03 24.79
C SER A 170 -8.17 6.25 25.53
N ASP A 171 -8.36 4.95 25.66
CA ASP A 171 -7.36 3.98 26.13
C ASP A 171 -6.50 3.37 25.01
N VAL A 172 -6.62 3.94 23.81
CA VAL A 172 -5.95 3.45 22.59
C VAL A 172 -4.55 4.05 22.48
N ARG A 173 -3.59 3.23 22.02
CA ARG A 173 -2.23 3.68 21.77
C ARG A 173 -2.21 4.70 20.62
N ASP A 174 -1.45 5.78 20.80
CA ASP A 174 -1.16 6.73 19.73
C ASP A 174 -0.17 6.11 18.73
N GLU A 175 -0.60 5.94 17.48
CA GLU A 175 0.25 5.42 16.40
C GLU A 175 1.42 6.36 16.06
N ASN A 176 1.31 7.65 16.40
CA ASN A 176 2.37 8.62 16.23
C ASN A 176 3.37 8.63 17.40
N ALA A 177 3.13 7.86 18.46
CA ALA A 177 4.04 7.81 19.61
C ALA A 177 5.45 7.37 19.18
N GLY A 178 6.45 8.22 19.45
CA GLY A 178 7.83 8.00 19.04
C GLY A 178 8.13 8.33 17.56
N THR A 179 7.15 8.91 16.84
CA THR A 179 7.36 9.45 15.49
C THR A 179 7.76 10.93 15.57
N ASP A 180 8.76 11.31 14.81
CA ASP A 180 9.07 12.72 14.55
C ASP A 180 8.02 13.26 13.56
N VAL A 181 6.92 13.81 14.11
CA VAL A 181 5.80 14.32 13.34
C VAL A 181 6.23 15.50 12.47
N ASP A 182 7.06 16.40 13.01
CA ASP A 182 7.53 17.58 12.28
C ASP A 182 8.35 17.19 11.04
N ALA A 183 9.23 16.18 11.19
CA ALA A 183 9.97 15.64 10.04
C ALA A 183 9.05 14.99 8.99
N MET A 184 8.01 14.30 9.42
CA MET A 184 7.05 13.69 8.50
C MET A 184 6.20 14.74 7.79
N GLU A 185 5.75 15.78 8.47
CA GLU A 185 5.06 16.91 7.85
C GLU A 185 5.97 17.67 6.88
N ALA A 186 7.25 17.86 7.22
CA ALA A 186 8.22 18.48 6.32
C ALA A 186 8.40 17.67 5.01
N ILE A 187 8.33 16.34 5.08
CA ILE A 187 8.31 15.47 3.89
C ILE A 187 6.97 15.67 3.15
N ALA A 188 5.84 15.57 3.83
CA ALA A 188 4.52 15.68 3.23
C ALA A 188 4.30 17.02 2.51
N ARG A 189 4.87 18.12 3.04
CA ARG A 189 4.83 19.44 2.37
C ARG A 189 5.54 19.47 1.02
N LYS A 190 6.44 18.53 0.75
CA LYS A 190 7.20 18.40 -0.50
C LYS A 190 6.59 17.37 -1.46
N THR A 191 5.67 16.51 -1.00
CA THR A 191 5.04 15.49 -1.82
C THR A 191 3.77 16.04 -2.48
N PRO A 192 3.56 15.78 -3.79
CA PRO A 192 2.45 16.38 -4.52
C PRO A 192 1.09 15.88 -4.06
N LEU A 193 0.97 14.61 -3.61
CA LEU A 193 -0.32 14.01 -3.29
C LEU A 193 -0.92 14.48 -1.97
N SER A 194 -0.14 15.09 -1.07
CA SER A 194 -0.67 15.72 0.15
C SER A 194 -1.65 16.86 -0.14
N ARG A 195 -1.58 17.47 -1.36
CA ARG A 195 -2.43 18.58 -1.82
C ARG A 195 -3.56 18.15 -2.75
N GLN A 196 -3.55 16.89 -3.21
CA GLN A 196 -4.51 16.42 -4.19
C GLN A 196 -5.80 15.91 -3.55
N HIS A 197 -6.91 16.04 -4.28
CA HIS A 197 -8.15 15.36 -3.96
C HIS A 197 -8.04 13.88 -4.39
N ARG A 198 -7.78 13.01 -3.44
CA ARG A 198 -7.69 11.57 -3.63
C ARG A 198 -8.96 10.89 -3.12
N PRO A 199 -9.38 9.80 -3.72
CA PRO A 199 -8.76 9.01 -4.79
C PRO A 199 -9.01 9.55 -6.22
N GLN A 200 -9.75 10.65 -6.38
CA GLN A 200 -10.17 11.14 -7.70
C GLN A 200 -8.98 11.52 -8.60
N TRP A 201 -7.90 12.06 -8.02
CA TRP A 201 -6.67 12.33 -8.76
C TRP A 201 -6.06 11.04 -9.32
N ASP A 202 -5.99 10.01 -8.50
CA ASP A 202 -5.42 8.71 -8.87
C ASP A 202 -6.20 8.07 -10.02
N LEU A 203 -7.53 8.09 -9.95
CA LEU A 203 -8.40 7.55 -10.99
C LEU A 203 -8.18 8.23 -12.34
N ARG A 204 -8.06 9.58 -12.33
CA ARG A 204 -7.78 10.34 -13.56
C ARG A 204 -6.42 9.99 -14.17
N VAL A 205 -5.38 9.85 -13.34
CA VAL A 205 -4.04 9.52 -13.82
C VAL A 205 -4.00 8.10 -14.37
N LEU A 206 -4.54 7.13 -13.67
CA LEU A 206 -4.61 5.74 -14.12
C LEU A 206 -5.37 5.59 -15.43
N SER A 207 -6.46 6.34 -15.62
CA SER A 207 -7.21 6.35 -16.88
C SER A 207 -6.35 6.78 -18.07
N ARG A 208 -5.44 7.75 -17.89
CA ARG A 208 -4.49 8.18 -18.94
C ARG A 208 -3.51 7.08 -19.34
N PHE A 209 -3.23 6.15 -18.43
CA PHE A 209 -2.38 4.99 -18.69
C PHE A 209 -3.16 3.74 -19.11
N GLY A 210 -4.44 3.89 -19.48
CA GLY A 210 -5.27 2.78 -19.98
C GLY A 210 -5.72 1.80 -18.89
N ILE A 211 -5.73 2.23 -17.62
CA ILE A 211 -6.24 1.45 -16.51
C ILE A 211 -7.69 1.87 -16.24
N GLN A 212 -8.61 0.91 -16.29
CA GLN A 212 -9.95 1.07 -15.76
C GLN A 212 -9.90 0.91 -14.25
N ALA A 213 -10.08 2.00 -13.51
CA ALA A 213 -9.97 2.00 -12.06
C ALA A 213 -11.25 2.48 -11.38
N SER A 214 -11.51 1.92 -10.20
CA SER A 214 -12.54 2.36 -9.25
C SER A 214 -11.94 2.52 -7.86
N ALA A 215 -12.62 3.26 -6.99
CA ALA A 215 -12.21 3.43 -5.60
C ALA A 215 -13.26 2.86 -4.65
N ASP A 216 -12.81 2.09 -3.67
CA ASP A 216 -13.59 1.71 -2.49
C ASP A 216 -13.14 2.60 -1.32
N GLU A 217 -13.88 3.66 -1.06
CA GLU A 217 -13.60 4.63 0.00
C GLU A 217 -14.01 4.12 1.40
N ASN A 218 -14.59 2.91 1.46
CA ASN A 218 -15.01 2.26 2.71
C ASN A 218 -14.17 1.04 3.09
N ILE A 219 -13.08 0.75 2.37
CA ILE A 219 -12.23 -0.41 2.62
C ILE A 219 -11.69 -0.44 4.05
N TRP A 220 -11.43 0.72 4.65
CA TRP A 220 -10.98 0.87 6.02
C TRP A 220 -11.90 0.19 7.04
N GLN A 221 -13.21 0.17 6.80
CA GLN A 221 -14.18 -0.53 7.67
C GLN A 221 -13.91 -2.03 7.76
N ARG A 222 -13.28 -2.59 6.73
CA ARG A 222 -12.94 -4.01 6.68
C ARG A 222 -11.54 -4.30 7.20
N VAL A 223 -10.56 -3.45 6.89
CA VAL A 223 -9.16 -3.76 7.10
C VAL A 223 -8.56 -3.12 8.35
N TRP A 224 -9.13 -2.03 8.85
CA TRP A 224 -8.61 -1.33 10.01
C TRP A 224 -9.05 -1.96 11.34
N THR A 225 -8.15 -1.98 12.29
CA THR A 225 -8.40 -2.27 13.71
C THR A 225 -9.24 -1.16 14.35
N LYS A 226 -9.68 -1.38 15.58
CA LYS A 226 -10.34 -0.33 16.37
C LYS A 226 -9.39 0.84 16.61
N GLU A 227 -8.14 0.54 16.89
CA GLU A 227 -7.07 1.51 17.13
C GLU A 227 -6.84 2.41 15.92
N GLU A 228 -6.66 1.83 14.73
CA GLU A 228 -6.49 2.60 13.48
C GLU A 228 -7.68 3.52 13.19
N ARG A 229 -8.91 3.04 13.46
CA ARG A 229 -10.14 3.85 13.27
C ARG A 229 -10.22 5.04 14.21
N ILE A 230 -9.71 4.94 15.44
CA ILE A 230 -9.69 6.04 16.40
C ILE A 230 -8.58 7.02 16.06
N ASN A 231 -7.39 6.51 15.70
CA ASN A 231 -6.24 7.33 15.33
C ASN A 231 -6.46 8.16 14.06
N ASN A 232 -7.24 7.63 13.09
CA ASN A 232 -7.28 8.16 11.73
C ASN A 232 -8.72 8.36 11.22
N ALA A 233 -9.69 8.66 12.09
CA ALA A 233 -11.12 8.75 11.74
C ALA A 233 -11.39 9.76 10.63
N SER A 234 -10.69 10.88 10.61
CA SER A 234 -10.83 11.95 9.62
C SER A 234 -10.08 11.70 8.30
N THR A 235 -9.24 10.65 8.25
CA THR A 235 -8.41 10.33 7.08
C THR A 235 -8.57 8.84 6.72
N PRO A 236 -9.79 8.41 6.36
CA PRO A 236 -10.06 7.00 6.11
C PRO A 236 -9.28 6.48 4.89
N MET A 237 -8.79 5.23 5.00
CA MET A 237 -8.14 4.54 3.91
C MET A 237 -9.13 4.21 2.80
N PHE A 238 -8.70 4.39 1.56
CA PHE A 238 -9.38 3.91 0.35
C PHE A 238 -8.56 2.82 -0.34
N LEU A 239 -9.23 2.02 -1.14
CA LEU A 239 -8.60 1.11 -2.10
C LEU A 239 -8.87 1.60 -3.51
N ILE A 240 -7.82 1.73 -4.31
CA ILE A 240 -7.94 1.84 -5.76
C ILE A 240 -7.76 0.44 -6.35
N GLU A 241 -8.79 -0.05 -7.01
CA GLU A 241 -8.75 -1.26 -7.81
C GLU A 241 -8.69 -0.88 -9.29
N GLY A 242 -7.55 -1.15 -9.92
CA GLY A 242 -7.29 -0.86 -11.33
C GLY A 242 -7.16 -2.13 -12.16
N ARG A 243 -7.72 -2.13 -13.37
CA ARG A 243 -7.69 -3.26 -14.31
C ARG A 243 -7.06 -2.80 -15.61
N LYS A 244 -5.96 -3.42 -15.97
CA LYS A 244 -5.36 -3.22 -17.29
C LYS A 244 -6.19 -3.95 -18.34
N ALA A 245 -6.44 -3.30 -19.48
CA ALA A 245 -7.14 -3.95 -20.60
C ALA A 245 -6.42 -5.26 -20.99
N GLY A 246 -7.17 -6.29 -21.33
CA GLY A 246 -6.65 -7.52 -21.93
C GLY A 246 -6.09 -7.24 -23.30
N LEU A 247 -5.33 -8.18 -23.85
CA LEU A 247 -5.07 -8.19 -25.29
C LEU A 247 -6.45 -8.31 -25.96
N LEU A 248 -6.76 -7.39 -26.86
CA LEU A 248 -7.93 -7.55 -27.72
C LEU A 248 -7.76 -8.90 -28.44
N GLU A 249 -8.69 -9.80 -28.27
CA GLU A 249 -8.78 -10.96 -29.14
C GLU A 249 -9.00 -10.40 -30.54
N SER A 250 -7.99 -10.53 -31.38
CA SER A 250 -7.97 -10.10 -32.77
C SER A 250 -8.80 -11.04 -33.62
#